data_9a1c9db4db90bc12ac424950e57daf45
#
_entry.id   9a1c9db4db90bc12ac424950e57daf45
#
_cell.length_a   1.000
_cell.length_b   1.000
_cell.length_c   1.000
_cell.angle_alpha   90.00
_cell.angle_beta   90.00
_cell.angle_gamma   90.00
#
_symmetry.space_group_name_H-M   'P 1'
#
loop_
_entity.id
_entity.type
_entity.pdbx_description
1 polymer ?
#
loop_
_entity_poly.entity_id
_entity_poly.type
_entity_poly.pdbx_seq_one_letter_code
_entity_poly.pdbx_strand_id
1 'polypeptide(L)'
;MTIKIGINGFGRIGRMVFRAAVKNFKDIEIVGINDLLEPDYLAYMLQYDSVHGRFDGEIAVDGNTLIVNGKRIRLTQERDPANLKWADVGAEVVVESTGLFLTKEAAQKHIDAGAKKVVMSAPSKDDTPMFVYGVNDSTYAGQTIISNASCTTNCLAPLAKVLHDKWGIKRGLMTTVHATTATQKTVDGPSNKDWRGGRGILENIIPSSTGAAKAVGVVIPELNKKLTGMSFRVPTSDVSVVDLVVELEKDASYAEICAEFKAQSEGALKGVLGYTDHKVVSTDFRGDARTSIFDAEAGIALDSTFVKLVSWYDNEWGYSNKTLEMARVIAAK
;
A
#
# COMPACT_ATOMS: atom_id res chain seq x y z
N MET A 1 12.93 -19.26 10.00
CA MET A 1 11.56 -19.82 10.15
C MET A 1 10.70 -19.22 9.06
N THR A 2 9.77 -19.99 8.49
CA THR A 2 8.83 -19.50 7.48
C THR A 2 7.61 -18.90 8.16
N ILE A 3 7.25 -17.68 7.80
CA ILE A 3 6.08 -16.98 8.34
C ILE A 3 4.84 -17.45 7.57
N LYS A 4 3.85 -17.98 8.27
CA LYS A 4 2.59 -18.44 7.68
C LYS A 4 1.56 -17.34 7.69
N ILE A 5 1.05 -16.98 6.51
CA ILE A 5 0.12 -15.86 6.34
C ILE A 5 -1.22 -16.35 5.83
N GLY A 6 -2.30 -15.84 6.46
CA GLY A 6 -3.66 -15.87 5.94
C GLY A 6 -4.00 -14.57 5.22
N ILE A 7 -4.81 -14.64 4.17
CA ILE A 7 -5.32 -13.47 3.45
C ILE A 7 -6.84 -13.44 3.57
N ASN A 8 -7.39 -12.36 4.11
CA ASN A 8 -8.83 -12.12 4.11
C ASN A 8 -9.19 -11.06 3.07
N GLY A 9 -9.93 -11.45 2.04
CA GLY A 9 -10.21 -10.66 0.85
C GLY A 9 -9.19 -10.89 -0.26
N PHE A 10 -9.63 -11.51 -1.36
CA PHE A 10 -8.79 -11.82 -2.52
C PHE A 10 -9.09 -10.89 -3.71
N GLY A 11 -9.38 -9.62 -3.39
CA GLY A 11 -9.50 -8.51 -4.34
C GLY A 11 -8.15 -8.11 -4.93
N ARG A 12 -8.04 -6.90 -5.49
CA ARG A 12 -6.77 -6.42 -6.11
C ARG A 12 -5.59 -6.59 -5.17
N ILE A 13 -5.66 -6.03 -3.96
CA ILE A 13 -4.53 -6.04 -3.00
C ILE A 13 -4.25 -7.46 -2.49
N GLY A 14 -5.28 -8.24 -2.11
CA GLY A 14 -5.06 -9.61 -1.65
C GLY A 14 -4.35 -10.48 -2.69
N ARG A 15 -4.73 -10.35 -3.98
CA ARG A 15 -4.03 -11.06 -5.08
C ARG A 15 -2.61 -10.56 -5.30
N MET A 16 -2.36 -9.25 -5.19
CA MET A 16 -1.00 -8.71 -5.34
C MET A 16 -0.11 -9.09 -4.15
N VAL A 17 -0.63 -9.12 -2.94
CA VAL A 17 0.05 -9.67 -1.75
C VAL A 17 0.43 -11.13 -2.00
N PHE A 18 -0.50 -11.94 -2.51
CA PHE A 18 -0.22 -13.33 -2.86
C PHE A 18 0.88 -13.46 -3.91
N ARG A 19 0.76 -12.76 -5.04
CA ARG A 19 1.76 -12.77 -6.12
C ARG A 19 3.12 -12.27 -5.64
N ALA A 20 3.17 -11.23 -4.83
CA ALA A 20 4.39 -10.72 -4.25
C ALA A 20 5.04 -11.73 -3.28
N ALA A 21 4.24 -12.40 -2.44
CA ALA A 21 4.73 -13.45 -1.54
C ALA A 21 5.43 -14.57 -2.32
N VAL A 22 4.80 -15.06 -3.39
CA VAL A 22 5.39 -16.13 -4.23
C VAL A 22 6.66 -15.67 -4.94
N LYS A 23 6.68 -14.43 -5.46
CA LYS A 23 7.77 -13.93 -6.28
C LYS A 23 8.97 -13.44 -5.47
N ASN A 24 8.72 -12.71 -4.39
CA ASN A 24 9.76 -11.89 -3.73
C ASN A 24 10.14 -12.38 -2.32
N PHE A 25 9.34 -13.27 -1.68
CA PHE A 25 9.50 -13.60 -0.27
C PHE A 25 9.63 -15.11 -0.05
N LYS A 26 10.87 -15.60 0.04
CA LYS A 26 11.16 -17.03 0.25
C LYS A 26 10.85 -17.53 1.67
N ASP A 27 10.70 -16.60 2.61
CA ASP A 27 10.45 -16.84 4.04
C ASP A 27 8.98 -16.62 4.42
N ILE A 28 8.10 -16.41 3.44
CA ILE A 28 6.64 -16.26 3.62
C ILE A 28 5.92 -17.38 2.88
N GLU A 29 4.92 -17.96 3.54
CA GLU A 29 4.03 -18.96 2.99
C GLU A 29 2.57 -18.53 3.19
N ILE A 30 1.79 -18.48 2.11
CA ILE A 30 0.35 -18.28 2.21
C ILE A 30 -0.30 -19.63 2.47
N VAL A 31 -1.00 -19.76 3.58
CA VAL A 31 -1.60 -21.03 4.04
C VAL A 31 -3.12 -21.05 3.97
N GLY A 32 -3.76 -19.89 3.85
CA GLY A 32 -5.21 -19.77 3.74
C GLY A 32 -5.63 -18.46 3.10
N ILE A 33 -6.71 -18.52 2.33
CA ILE A 33 -7.35 -17.36 1.70
C ILE A 33 -8.85 -17.45 1.97
N ASN A 34 -9.42 -16.32 2.35
CA ASN A 34 -10.87 -16.17 2.46
C ASN A 34 -11.37 -15.15 1.45
N ASP A 35 -12.36 -15.52 0.67
CA ASP A 35 -13.14 -14.64 -0.19
C ASP A 35 -14.51 -15.26 -0.43
N LEU A 36 -15.51 -14.46 -0.82
CA LEU A 36 -16.89 -14.96 -0.99
C LEU A 36 -17.15 -15.59 -2.36
N LEU A 37 -16.13 -15.61 -3.23
CA LEU A 37 -16.18 -16.14 -4.58
C LEU A 37 -15.81 -17.63 -4.61
N GLU A 38 -16.27 -18.34 -5.65
CA GLU A 38 -15.99 -19.76 -5.85
C GLU A 38 -14.49 -20.02 -6.12
N PRO A 39 -13.96 -21.18 -5.67
CA PRO A 39 -12.54 -21.54 -5.82
C PRO A 39 -12.01 -21.43 -7.25
N ASP A 40 -12.74 -21.92 -8.25
CA ASP A 40 -12.34 -21.88 -9.66
C ASP A 40 -12.23 -20.43 -10.17
N TYR A 41 -13.12 -19.55 -9.70
CA TYR A 41 -13.06 -18.15 -10.08
C TYR A 41 -11.90 -17.41 -9.38
N LEU A 42 -11.58 -17.75 -8.15
CA LEU A 42 -10.39 -17.22 -7.47
C LEU A 42 -9.10 -17.64 -8.20
N ALA A 43 -9.02 -18.91 -8.63
CA ALA A 43 -7.90 -19.41 -9.44
C ALA A 43 -7.78 -18.67 -10.78
N TYR A 44 -8.92 -18.48 -11.49
CA TYR A 44 -8.97 -17.70 -12.71
C TYR A 44 -8.46 -16.26 -12.52
N MET A 45 -8.93 -15.56 -11.49
CA MET A 45 -8.49 -14.19 -11.19
C MET A 45 -7.03 -14.10 -10.74
N LEU A 46 -6.48 -15.15 -10.13
CA LEU A 46 -5.06 -15.21 -9.82
C LEU A 46 -4.24 -15.41 -11.10
N GLN A 47 -4.72 -16.30 -12.00
CA GLN A 47 -4.03 -16.64 -13.24
C GLN A 47 -3.93 -15.46 -14.21
N TYR A 48 -5.01 -14.68 -14.35
CA TYR A 48 -5.12 -13.62 -15.34
C TYR A 48 -5.31 -12.27 -14.68
N ASP A 49 -4.48 -11.30 -15.06
CA ASP A 49 -4.56 -9.93 -14.58
C ASP A 49 -4.27 -8.96 -15.71
N SER A 50 -5.16 -7.99 -15.91
CA SER A 50 -5.05 -7.02 -17.02
C SER A 50 -3.90 -6.02 -16.83
N VAL A 51 -3.44 -5.82 -15.58
CA VAL A 51 -2.37 -4.88 -15.23
C VAL A 51 -1.03 -5.59 -15.13
N HIS A 52 -0.99 -6.68 -14.35
CA HIS A 52 0.25 -7.39 -14.00
C HIS A 52 0.48 -8.66 -14.82
N GLY A 53 -0.37 -8.93 -15.82
CA GLY A 53 -0.22 -10.06 -16.72
C GLY A 53 -0.56 -11.41 -16.09
N ARG A 54 -0.23 -12.48 -16.82
CA ARG A 54 -0.44 -13.85 -16.33
C ARG A 54 0.45 -14.15 -15.14
N PHE A 55 -0.11 -14.93 -14.20
CA PHE A 55 0.67 -15.45 -13.09
C PHE A 55 1.77 -16.38 -13.60
N ASP A 56 2.98 -16.19 -13.13
CA ASP A 56 4.15 -17.02 -13.46
C ASP A 56 4.20 -18.22 -12.51
N GLY A 57 3.53 -19.29 -12.87
CA GLY A 57 3.45 -20.51 -12.07
C GLY A 57 2.25 -21.38 -12.43
N GLU A 58 2.17 -22.54 -11.79
CA GLU A 58 1.10 -23.50 -11.96
C GLU A 58 -0.01 -23.25 -10.92
N ILE A 59 -1.26 -23.26 -11.38
CA ILE A 59 -2.44 -23.12 -10.53
C ILE A 59 -3.40 -24.26 -10.82
N ALA A 60 -3.88 -24.91 -9.76
CA ALA A 60 -4.93 -25.91 -9.81
C ALA A 60 -5.90 -25.72 -8.62
N VAL A 61 -7.08 -26.31 -8.73
CA VAL A 61 -8.10 -26.32 -7.68
C VAL A 61 -8.48 -27.78 -7.37
N ASP A 62 -8.60 -28.09 -6.10
CA ASP A 62 -9.06 -29.37 -5.60
C ASP A 62 -10.06 -29.11 -4.45
N GLY A 63 -11.36 -29.10 -4.78
CA GLY A 63 -12.42 -28.68 -3.86
C GLY A 63 -12.17 -27.28 -3.31
N ASN A 64 -12.11 -27.14 -1.99
CA ASN A 64 -11.82 -25.89 -1.30
C ASN A 64 -10.30 -25.68 -1.06
N THR A 65 -9.46 -26.15 -1.97
CA THR A 65 -8.01 -25.99 -1.89
C THR A 65 -7.49 -25.41 -3.20
N LEU A 66 -6.81 -24.28 -3.11
CA LEU A 66 -6.00 -23.75 -4.20
C LEU A 66 -4.61 -24.37 -4.13
N ILE A 67 -4.13 -24.87 -5.24
CA ILE A 67 -2.78 -25.46 -5.36
C ILE A 67 -1.96 -24.55 -6.25
N VAL A 68 -0.89 -23.97 -5.71
CA VAL A 68 -0.02 -23.07 -6.47
C VAL A 68 1.42 -23.57 -6.33
N ASN A 69 2.05 -23.88 -7.46
CA ASN A 69 3.40 -24.44 -7.50
C ASN A 69 3.56 -25.66 -6.56
N GLY A 70 2.54 -26.53 -6.51
CA GLY A 70 2.49 -27.70 -5.64
C GLY A 70 2.14 -27.44 -4.18
N LYS A 71 2.03 -26.20 -3.74
CA LYS A 71 1.63 -25.85 -2.35
C LYS A 71 0.11 -25.76 -2.22
N ARG A 72 -0.42 -26.40 -1.21
CA ARG A 72 -1.87 -26.43 -0.90
C ARG A 72 -2.26 -25.28 0.01
N ILE A 73 -3.27 -24.50 -0.38
CA ILE A 73 -3.76 -23.32 0.30
C ILE A 73 -5.25 -23.50 0.57
N ARG A 74 -5.66 -23.44 1.81
CA ARG A 74 -7.08 -23.56 2.17
C ARG A 74 -7.87 -22.37 1.66
N LEU A 75 -8.99 -22.60 1.00
CA LEU A 75 -9.97 -21.58 0.64
C LEU A 75 -11.18 -21.65 1.57
N THR A 76 -11.70 -20.50 1.96
CA THR A 76 -12.94 -20.35 2.75
C THR A 76 -13.82 -19.26 2.13
N GLN A 77 -15.14 -19.35 2.39
CA GLN A 77 -16.16 -18.39 1.90
C GLN A 77 -16.95 -17.82 3.09
N GLU A 78 -16.22 -17.37 4.12
CA GLU A 78 -16.81 -16.89 5.37
C GLU A 78 -16.99 -15.37 5.37
N ARG A 79 -18.18 -14.92 5.76
CA ARG A 79 -18.48 -13.49 5.92
C ARG A 79 -17.95 -12.93 7.24
N ASP A 80 -18.03 -13.70 8.30
CA ASP A 80 -17.56 -13.30 9.63
C ASP A 80 -16.14 -13.84 9.87
N PRO A 81 -15.14 -12.98 10.03
CA PRO A 81 -13.77 -13.41 10.26
C PRO A 81 -13.58 -14.30 11.52
N ALA A 82 -14.46 -14.22 12.48
CA ALA A 82 -14.42 -15.07 13.67
C ALA A 82 -14.53 -16.58 13.36
N ASN A 83 -15.12 -16.94 12.21
CA ASN A 83 -15.31 -18.32 11.77
C ASN A 83 -14.16 -18.86 10.91
N LEU A 84 -13.12 -18.06 10.64
CA LEU A 84 -12.07 -18.42 9.68
C LEU A 84 -11.09 -19.49 10.16
N LYS A 85 -11.07 -19.78 11.48
CA LYS A 85 -10.25 -20.86 12.07
C LYS A 85 -8.79 -20.83 11.54
N TRP A 86 -8.14 -19.69 11.67
CA TRP A 86 -6.76 -19.50 11.22
C TRP A 86 -5.77 -20.44 11.90
N ALA A 87 -6.07 -20.85 13.12
CA ALA A 87 -5.26 -21.83 13.85
C ALA A 87 -5.15 -23.18 13.12
N ASP A 88 -6.21 -23.63 12.42
CA ASP A 88 -6.24 -24.94 11.74
C ASP A 88 -5.22 -25.04 10.60
N VAL A 89 -4.83 -23.89 10.01
CA VAL A 89 -3.80 -23.79 8.96
C VAL A 89 -2.49 -23.22 9.50
N GLY A 90 -2.44 -22.90 10.78
CA GLY A 90 -1.27 -22.33 11.43
C GLY A 90 -0.91 -20.93 10.94
N ALA A 91 -1.88 -20.14 10.49
CA ALA A 91 -1.65 -18.76 10.07
C ALA A 91 -1.23 -17.91 11.27
N GLU A 92 -0.03 -17.36 11.22
CA GLU A 92 0.52 -16.52 12.30
C GLU A 92 0.12 -15.06 12.11
N VAL A 93 0.16 -14.58 10.88
CA VAL A 93 -0.23 -13.23 10.51
C VAL A 93 -1.39 -13.30 9.52
N VAL A 94 -2.39 -12.44 9.70
CA VAL A 94 -3.46 -12.26 8.71
C VAL A 94 -3.31 -10.89 8.04
N VAL A 95 -3.30 -10.88 6.72
CA VAL A 95 -3.46 -9.66 5.93
C VAL A 95 -4.95 -9.44 5.69
N GLU A 96 -5.50 -8.39 6.31
CA GLU A 96 -6.88 -7.98 6.13
C GLU A 96 -6.97 -7.02 4.93
N SER A 97 -7.48 -7.51 3.80
CA SER A 97 -7.55 -6.78 2.53
C SER A 97 -8.95 -6.66 1.92
N THR A 98 -10.00 -6.87 2.75
CA THR A 98 -11.40 -6.64 2.31
C THR A 98 -11.79 -5.17 2.29
N GLY A 99 -11.12 -4.32 3.08
CA GLY A 99 -11.51 -2.94 3.30
C GLY A 99 -12.72 -2.75 4.24
N LEU A 100 -13.20 -3.83 4.87
CA LEU A 100 -14.38 -3.83 5.75
C LEU A 100 -14.00 -3.78 7.24
N PHE A 101 -12.99 -4.55 7.65
CA PHE A 101 -12.60 -4.74 9.05
C PHE A 101 -11.41 -3.84 9.42
N LEU A 102 -11.66 -2.52 9.44
CA LEU A 102 -10.63 -1.47 9.55
C LEU A 102 -10.60 -0.80 10.94
N THR A 103 -11.15 -1.42 11.96
CA THR A 103 -11.02 -1.01 13.36
C THR A 103 -10.39 -2.13 14.16
N LYS A 104 -9.78 -1.80 15.29
CA LYS A 104 -9.21 -2.79 16.21
C LYS A 104 -10.23 -3.85 16.62
N GLU A 105 -11.44 -3.41 16.96
CA GLU A 105 -12.54 -4.30 17.32
C GLU A 105 -12.91 -5.26 16.18
N ALA A 106 -13.06 -4.74 14.97
CA ALA A 106 -13.42 -5.55 13.81
C ALA A 106 -12.31 -6.54 13.43
N ALA A 107 -11.05 -6.11 13.46
CA ALA A 107 -9.90 -6.95 13.16
C ALA A 107 -9.57 -7.96 14.28
N GLN A 108 -10.02 -7.72 15.53
CA GLN A 108 -9.87 -8.66 16.65
C GLN A 108 -10.47 -10.03 16.34
N LYS A 109 -11.52 -10.10 15.52
CA LYS A 109 -12.12 -11.35 15.07
C LYS A 109 -11.14 -12.32 14.42
N HIS A 110 -10.09 -11.82 13.75
CA HIS A 110 -9.03 -12.68 13.22
C HIS A 110 -8.16 -13.28 14.31
N ILE A 111 -7.91 -12.53 15.37
CA ILE A 111 -7.18 -13.03 16.55
C ILE A 111 -8.03 -14.10 17.25
N ASP A 112 -9.33 -13.85 17.43
CA ASP A 112 -10.27 -14.78 18.03
C ASP A 112 -10.38 -16.08 17.20
N ALA A 113 -10.21 -15.98 15.87
CA ALA A 113 -10.14 -17.12 14.95
C ALA A 113 -8.78 -17.84 14.95
N GLY A 114 -7.82 -17.41 15.78
CA GLY A 114 -6.54 -18.09 16.02
C GLY A 114 -5.32 -17.50 15.31
N ALA A 115 -5.43 -16.36 14.64
CA ALA A 115 -4.26 -15.63 14.17
C ALA A 115 -3.51 -14.98 15.36
N LYS A 116 -2.19 -14.85 15.26
CA LYS A 116 -1.40 -14.15 16.29
C LYS A 116 -1.34 -12.64 16.05
N LYS A 117 -1.33 -12.22 14.80
CA LYS A 117 -1.17 -10.83 14.38
C LYS A 117 -2.05 -10.50 13.18
N VAL A 118 -2.40 -9.22 13.02
CA VAL A 118 -3.18 -8.73 11.87
C VAL A 118 -2.52 -7.48 11.29
N VAL A 119 -2.38 -7.44 9.96
CA VAL A 119 -2.02 -6.24 9.19
C VAL A 119 -3.21 -5.83 8.35
N MET A 120 -3.82 -4.70 8.64
CA MET A 120 -4.84 -4.10 7.79
C MET A 120 -4.20 -3.43 6.57
N SER A 121 -4.61 -3.79 5.37
CA SER A 121 -4.11 -3.20 4.10
C SER A 121 -4.85 -1.92 3.71
N ALA A 122 -5.18 -1.10 4.69
CA ALA A 122 -5.82 0.20 4.52
C ALA A 122 -5.60 1.03 5.79
N PRO A 123 -5.77 2.37 5.74
CA PRO A 123 -5.76 3.19 6.94
C PRO A 123 -6.83 2.73 7.93
N SER A 124 -6.47 2.66 9.21
CA SER A 124 -7.44 2.37 10.27
C SER A 124 -8.48 3.48 10.38
N LYS A 125 -9.69 3.10 10.81
CA LYS A 125 -10.80 4.04 11.07
C LYS A 125 -10.90 4.44 12.54
N ASP A 126 -10.00 3.94 13.36
CA ASP A 126 -9.85 4.23 14.79
C ASP A 126 -8.37 4.54 15.11
N ASP A 127 -7.99 4.43 16.37
CA ASP A 127 -6.64 4.66 16.88
C ASP A 127 -5.68 3.47 16.71
N THR A 128 -6.05 2.45 15.92
CA THR A 128 -5.13 1.34 15.61
C THR A 128 -3.82 1.87 15.01
N PRO A 129 -2.67 1.49 15.59
CA PRO A 129 -1.38 2.01 15.14
C PRO A 129 -1.12 1.80 13.66
N MET A 130 -0.66 2.85 12.98
CA MET A 130 -0.27 2.82 11.58
C MET A 130 1.25 2.83 11.43
N PHE A 131 1.73 1.96 10.55
CA PHE A 131 3.14 1.87 10.22
C PHE A 131 3.37 1.98 8.73
N VAL A 132 4.46 2.63 8.36
CA VAL A 132 5.02 2.67 7.01
C VAL A 132 6.43 2.12 7.08
N TYR A 133 6.67 1.02 6.38
CA TYR A 133 7.97 0.36 6.36
C TYR A 133 9.08 1.30 5.87
N GLY A 134 10.19 1.34 6.59
CA GLY A 134 11.32 2.25 6.38
C GLY A 134 11.12 3.66 6.97
N VAL A 135 9.93 3.97 7.53
CA VAL A 135 9.66 5.28 8.13
C VAL A 135 9.55 5.19 9.64
N ASN A 136 8.59 4.42 10.14
CA ASN A 136 8.34 4.28 11.58
C ASN A 136 8.20 2.83 12.07
N ASP A 137 8.49 1.83 11.23
CA ASP A 137 8.45 0.41 11.59
C ASP A 137 9.39 0.06 12.75
N SER A 138 10.48 0.79 12.93
CA SER A 138 11.39 0.64 14.09
C SER A 138 10.71 0.93 15.43
N THR A 139 9.62 1.69 15.44
CA THR A 139 8.82 2.00 16.64
C THR A 139 7.82 0.90 17.01
N TYR A 140 7.73 -0.16 16.20
CA TYR A 140 6.84 -1.28 16.49
C TYR A 140 7.25 -1.96 17.81
N ALA A 141 6.29 -2.06 18.73
CA ALA A 141 6.51 -2.51 20.10
C ALA A 141 5.68 -3.77 20.48
N GLY A 142 5.29 -4.58 19.46
CA GLY A 142 4.58 -5.83 19.69
C GLY A 142 3.06 -5.76 19.58
N GLN A 143 2.50 -4.71 19.03
CA GLN A 143 1.05 -4.58 18.78
C GLN A 143 0.53 -5.77 17.97
N THR A 144 -0.63 -6.32 18.36
CA THR A 144 -1.22 -7.48 17.69
C THR A 144 -1.95 -7.13 16.40
N ILE A 145 -2.49 -5.91 16.32
CA ILE A 145 -3.24 -5.41 15.17
C ILE A 145 -2.64 -4.07 14.76
N ILE A 146 -2.26 -3.95 13.50
CA ILE A 146 -1.68 -2.74 12.91
C ILE A 146 -2.33 -2.41 11.57
N SER A 147 -2.17 -1.17 11.14
CA SER A 147 -2.49 -0.73 9.79
C SER A 147 -1.20 -0.42 9.01
N ASN A 148 -1.12 -0.87 7.76
CA ASN A 148 -0.06 -0.50 6.82
C ASN A 148 -0.35 0.84 6.10
N ALA A 149 -1.25 1.67 6.65
CA ALA A 149 -1.69 2.93 6.05
C ALA A 149 -2.24 2.75 4.61
N SER A 150 -2.18 3.78 3.76
CA SER A 150 -2.55 3.70 2.35
C SER A 150 -1.33 3.62 1.43
N CYS A 151 -1.54 3.24 0.16
CA CYS A 151 -0.49 3.27 -0.86
C CYS A 151 0.08 4.69 -1.04
N THR A 152 -0.77 5.71 -1.03
CA THR A 152 -0.36 7.12 -1.12
C THR A 152 0.45 7.53 0.12
N THR A 153 0.06 7.11 1.32
CA THR A 153 0.84 7.38 2.55
C THR A 153 2.20 6.69 2.48
N ASN A 154 2.27 5.48 1.95
CA ASN A 154 3.54 4.76 1.75
C ASN A 154 4.47 5.44 0.74
N CYS A 155 3.93 6.20 -0.23
CA CYS A 155 4.72 7.04 -1.11
C CYS A 155 5.14 8.36 -0.46
N LEU A 156 4.19 9.05 0.18
CA LEU A 156 4.41 10.39 0.73
C LEU A 156 5.30 10.38 1.97
N ALA A 157 5.18 9.39 2.84
CA ALA A 157 5.90 9.38 4.12
C ALA A 157 7.43 9.30 3.96
N PRO A 158 8.02 8.43 3.10
CA PRO A 158 9.45 8.45 2.82
C PRO A 158 9.92 9.79 2.24
N LEU A 159 9.12 10.37 1.32
CA LEU A 159 9.41 11.67 0.71
C LEU A 159 9.46 12.78 1.77
N ALA A 160 8.43 12.85 2.61
CA ALA A 160 8.33 13.83 3.68
C ALA A 160 9.41 13.63 4.76
N LYS A 161 9.75 12.36 5.08
CA LYS A 161 10.79 12.03 6.06
C LYS A 161 12.15 12.59 5.64
N VAL A 162 12.60 12.35 4.42
CA VAL A 162 13.89 12.85 3.92
C VAL A 162 13.98 14.37 4.01
N LEU A 163 12.93 15.06 3.58
CA LEU A 163 12.89 16.53 3.67
C LEU A 163 12.89 17.02 5.11
N HIS A 164 12.04 16.40 5.96
CA HIS A 164 11.87 16.85 7.34
C HIS A 164 13.11 16.61 8.18
N ASP A 165 13.74 15.46 8.05
CA ASP A 165 14.94 15.09 8.82
C ASP A 165 16.10 16.04 8.52
N LYS A 166 16.23 16.54 7.29
CA LYS A 166 17.38 17.36 6.89
C LYS A 166 17.11 18.87 6.94
N TRP A 167 15.97 19.31 6.45
CA TRP A 167 15.68 20.74 6.33
C TRP A 167 14.50 21.23 7.17
N GLY A 168 13.70 20.29 7.72
CA GLY A 168 12.43 20.62 8.38
C GLY A 168 11.34 21.01 7.37
N ILE A 169 10.12 20.52 7.59
CA ILE A 169 8.95 20.95 6.84
C ILE A 169 8.14 21.88 7.73
N LYS A 170 7.92 23.11 7.27
CA LYS A 170 7.06 24.10 7.91
C LYS A 170 5.61 23.81 7.63
N ARG A 171 5.24 23.61 6.36
CA ARG A 171 3.92 23.24 5.87
C ARG A 171 3.97 22.72 4.44
N GLY A 172 2.92 22.03 4.01
CA GLY A 172 2.85 21.55 2.62
C GLY A 172 1.46 21.13 2.20
N LEU A 173 1.28 21.10 0.89
CA LEU A 173 0.10 20.58 0.21
C LEU A 173 0.49 19.45 -0.72
N MET A 174 -0.25 18.35 -0.63
CA MET A 174 -0.03 17.18 -1.48
C MET A 174 -1.20 17.00 -2.45
N THR A 175 -0.89 16.79 -3.70
CA THR A 175 -1.85 16.27 -4.67
C THR A 175 -1.37 14.90 -5.12
N THR A 176 -2.23 13.88 -5.09
CA THR A 176 -1.94 12.64 -5.80
C THR A 176 -2.79 12.56 -7.07
N VAL A 177 -2.11 12.38 -8.21
CA VAL A 177 -2.77 11.95 -9.44
C VAL A 177 -2.76 10.43 -9.42
N HIS A 178 -3.94 9.84 -9.18
CA HIS A 178 -4.05 8.45 -8.76
C HIS A 178 -4.77 7.61 -9.83
N ALA A 179 -4.19 6.46 -10.13
CA ALA A 179 -4.80 5.47 -10.98
C ALA A 179 -6.18 5.02 -10.48
N THR A 180 -6.96 4.45 -11.38
CA THR A 180 -8.28 3.89 -11.10
C THR A 180 -8.18 2.74 -10.10
N THR A 181 -9.11 2.69 -9.16
CA THR A 181 -9.27 1.57 -8.23
C THR A 181 -10.69 1.00 -8.33
N ALA A 182 -10.93 -0.14 -7.70
CA ALA A 182 -12.23 -0.81 -7.73
C ALA A 182 -13.42 0.03 -7.19
N THR A 183 -13.14 1.16 -6.54
CA THR A 183 -14.18 2.08 -6.04
C THR A 183 -14.71 3.05 -7.10
N GLN A 184 -13.97 3.28 -8.19
CA GLN A 184 -14.41 4.12 -9.30
C GLN A 184 -15.50 3.41 -10.10
N LYS A 185 -16.43 4.20 -10.67
CA LYS A 185 -17.48 3.71 -11.55
C LYS A 185 -16.98 3.67 -13.00
N THR A 186 -17.35 2.62 -13.73
CA THR A 186 -17.08 2.56 -15.18
C THR A 186 -17.92 3.56 -15.93
N VAL A 187 -19.21 3.66 -15.58
CA VAL A 187 -20.21 4.62 -16.10
C VAL A 187 -20.85 5.37 -14.94
N ASP A 188 -21.53 6.48 -15.22
CA ASP A 188 -22.23 7.26 -14.19
C ASP A 188 -23.19 6.38 -13.39
N GLY A 189 -23.09 6.44 -12.07
CA GLY A 189 -23.92 5.66 -11.14
C GLY A 189 -24.06 6.35 -9.79
N PRO A 190 -25.00 5.89 -8.95
CA PRO A 190 -25.28 6.54 -7.68
C PRO A 190 -24.08 6.46 -6.72
N SER A 191 -23.82 7.55 -6.03
CA SER A 191 -22.86 7.65 -4.95
C SER A 191 -23.38 8.62 -3.89
N ASN A 192 -23.80 8.09 -2.76
CA ASN A 192 -24.45 8.89 -1.71
C ASN A 192 -23.50 9.77 -0.92
N LYS A 193 -22.23 9.39 -0.79
CA LYS A 193 -21.23 10.08 0.03
C LYS A 193 -20.36 11.05 -0.76
N ASP A 194 -20.03 10.69 -1.98
CA ASP A 194 -19.19 11.45 -2.89
C ASP A 194 -19.79 11.45 -4.29
N TRP A 195 -20.48 12.50 -4.65
CA TRP A 195 -21.16 12.61 -5.93
C TRP A 195 -20.18 12.52 -7.11
N ARG A 196 -18.97 13.09 -6.97
CA ARG A 196 -17.93 13.00 -8.00
C ARG A 196 -17.45 11.56 -8.17
N GLY A 197 -17.36 10.79 -7.09
CA GLY A 197 -17.02 9.36 -7.14
C GLY A 197 -18.08 8.48 -7.81
N GLY A 198 -19.29 9.00 -8.08
CA GLY A 198 -20.34 8.35 -8.88
C GLY A 198 -20.18 8.53 -10.39
N ARG A 199 -19.25 9.40 -10.85
CA ARG A 199 -19.03 9.64 -12.28
C ARG A 199 -18.12 8.57 -12.88
N GLY A 200 -18.37 8.28 -14.16
CA GLY A 200 -17.57 7.32 -14.94
C GLY A 200 -16.13 7.78 -15.09
N ILE A 201 -15.18 6.86 -14.85
CA ILE A 201 -13.76 7.20 -14.81
C ILE A 201 -13.12 7.31 -16.20
N LEU A 202 -13.68 6.63 -17.22
CA LEU A 202 -13.00 6.43 -18.51
C LEU A 202 -12.63 7.72 -19.24
N GLU A 203 -13.40 8.80 -19.05
CA GLU A 203 -13.21 10.07 -19.76
C GLU A 203 -13.11 11.27 -18.78
N ASN A 204 -12.94 11.01 -17.47
CA ASN A 204 -12.96 12.05 -16.46
C ASN A 204 -11.67 12.13 -15.66
N ILE A 205 -11.33 13.35 -15.26
CA ILE A 205 -10.43 13.64 -14.14
C ILE A 205 -11.32 13.94 -12.94
N ILE A 206 -11.29 13.09 -11.91
CA ILE A 206 -12.24 13.15 -10.80
C ILE A 206 -11.52 13.63 -9.52
N PRO A 207 -11.77 14.88 -9.04
CA PRO A 207 -11.28 15.32 -7.75
C PRO A 207 -11.91 14.49 -6.63
N SER A 208 -11.09 14.03 -5.68
CA SER A 208 -11.51 13.21 -4.55
C SER A 208 -10.74 13.61 -3.29
N SER A 209 -11.38 13.49 -2.13
CA SER A 209 -10.71 13.66 -0.86
C SER A 209 -9.76 12.50 -0.58
N THR A 210 -8.68 12.77 0.17
CA THR A 210 -7.77 11.74 0.66
C THR A 210 -7.31 12.06 2.08
N GLY A 211 -7.22 11.03 2.92
CA GLY A 211 -6.62 11.12 4.26
C GLY A 211 -5.11 10.89 4.27
N ALA A 212 -4.50 10.61 3.12
CA ALA A 212 -3.10 10.16 3.05
C ALA A 212 -2.10 11.16 3.63
N ALA A 213 -2.26 12.46 3.36
CA ALA A 213 -1.39 13.50 3.89
C ALA A 213 -1.55 13.68 5.41
N LYS A 214 -2.78 13.54 5.92
CA LYS A 214 -3.02 13.57 7.37
C LYS A 214 -2.43 12.34 8.07
N ALA A 215 -2.48 11.18 7.42
CA ALA A 215 -1.90 9.94 7.93
C ALA A 215 -0.38 10.03 8.07
N VAL A 216 0.32 10.85 7.27
CA VAL A 216 1.75 11.12 7.48
C VAL A 216 2.02 11.72 8.84
N GLY A 217 1.15 12.61 9.36
CA GLY A 217 1.26 13.15 10.71
C GLY A 217 0.98 12.13 11.83
N VAL A 218 0.46 10.93 11.51
CA VAL A 218 0.35 9.81 12.46
C VAL A 218 1.65 9.01 12.49
N VAL A 219 2.27 8.77 11.33
CA VAL A 219 3.52 7.99 11.23
C VAL A 219 4.78 8.82 11.50
N ILE A 220 4.70 10.14 11.29
CA ILE A 220 5.75 11.13 11.62
C ILE A 220 5.09 12.24 12.45
N PRO A 221 5.04 12.10 13.78
CA PRO A 221 4.26 13.01 14.65
C PRO A 221 4.64 14.48 14.52
N GLU A 222 5.88 14.80 14.19
CA GLU A 222 6.40 16.15 13.98
C GLU A 222 5.75 16.86 12.79
N LEU A 223 5.16 16.09 11.86
CA LEU A 223 4.42 16.59 10.70
C LEU A 223 2.91 16.69 10.93
N ASN A 224 2.44 16.40 12.15
CA ASN A 224 1.03 16.50 12.46
C ASN A 224 0.51 17.94 12.22
N LYS A 225 -0.58 18.05 11.45
CA LYS A 225 -1.21 19.32 11.01
C LYS A 225 -0.34 20.19 10.09
N LYS A 226 0.86 19.75 9.69
CA LYS A 226 1.70 20.49 8.73
C LYS A 226 1.38 20.13 7.27
N LEU A 227 0.80 18.95 7.04
CA LEU A 227 0.48 18.45 5.69
C LEU A 227 -1.02 18.19 5.55
N THR A 228 -1.57 18.56 4.40
CA THR A 228 -2.90 18.14 3.93
C THR A 228 -2.86 17.96 2.42
N GLY A 229 -3.94 17.43 1.83
CA GLY A 229 -3.94 17.21 0.39
C GLY A 229 -5.24 16.66 -0.17
N MET A 230 -5.22 16.42 -1.47
CA MET A 230 -6.32 15.87 -2.25
C MET A 230 -5.83 14.88 -3.31
N SER A 231 -6.77 14.25 -4.00
CA SER A 231 -6.50 13.30 -5.07
C SER A 231 -7.25 13.73 -6.33
N PHE A 232 -6.61 13.53 -7.50
CA PHE A 232 -7.31 13.41 -8.77
C PHE A 232 -7.28 11.96 -9.23
N ARG A 233 -8.46 11.37 -9.48
CA ARG A 233 -8.57 10.05 -10.11
C ARG A 233 -8.57 10.21 -11.61
N VAL A 234 -7.72 9.44 -12.29
CA VAL A 234 -7.53 9.51 -13.75
C VAL A 234 -7.71 8.12 -14.38
N PRO A 235 -8.02 8.03 -15.68
CA PRO A 235 -8.28 6.76 -16.37
C PRO A 235 -6.98 6.00 -16.73
N THR A 236 -6.10 5.83 -15.76
CA THR A 236 -4.93 4.94 -15.86
C THR A 236 -5.17 3.70 -15.01
N SER A 237 -4.71 2.55 -15.45
CA SER A 237 -5.00 1.27 -14.80
C SER A 237 -4.18 1.05 -13.52
N ASP A 238 -2.97 1.61 -13.47
CA ASP A 238 -2.03 1.43 -12.37
C ASP A 238 -0.93 2.49 -12.44
N VAL A 239 -0.14 2.61 -11.39
CA VAL A 239 0.88 3.61 -11.10
C VAL A 239 0.30 5.02 -10.94
N SER A 240 0.55 5.55 -9.79
CA SER A 240 0.11 6.87 -9.33
C SER A 240 1.32 7.76 -9.04
N VAL A 241 1.07 9.04 -8.87
CA VAL A 241 2.13 10.01 -8.57
C VAL A 241 1.70 10.93 -7.43
N VAL A 242 2.62 11.22 -6.53
CA VAL A 242 2.52 12.27 -5.51
C VAL A 242 3.21 13.53 -6.03
N ASP A 243 2.48 14.63 -6.04
CA ASP A 243 2.96 16.01 -6.20
C ASP A 243 2.92 16.67 -4.82
N LEU A 244 4.09 16.91 -4.24
CA LEU A 244 4.24 17.49 -2.92
C LEU A 244 4.84 18.89 -3.02
N VAL A 245 4.07 19.90 -2.65
CA VAL A 245 4.54 21.27 -2.50
C VAL A 245 4.79 21.56 -1.02
N VAL A 246 6.00 21.97 -0.66
CA VAL A 246 6.37 22.26 0.72
C VAL A 246 7.12 23.56 0.88
N GLU A 247 6.92 24.20 2.05
CA GLU A 247 7.77 25.25 2.59
C GLU A 247 8.71 24.62 3.62
N LEU A 248 10.02 24.72 3.38
CA LEU A 248 11.06 24.21 4.28
C LEU A 248 11.37 25.21 5.39
N GLU A 249 11.93 24.72 6.51
CA GLU A 249 12.40 25.55 7.62
C GLU A 249 13.82 26.10 7.38
N LYS A 250 14.61 25.37 6.57
CA LYS A 250 15.98 25.74 6.22
C LYS A 250 16.15 25.82 4.71
N ASP A 251 17.04 26.71 4.26
CA ASP A 251 17.39 26.82 2.85
C ASP A 251 17.96 25.51 2.30
N ALA A 252 17.59 25.19 1.08
CA ALA A 252 18.12 24.08 0.29
C ALA A 252 18.08 24.43 -1.20
N SER A 253 19.15 24.19 -1.90
CA SER A 253 19.11 24.17 -3.36
C SER A 253 18.42 22.89 -3.84
N TYR A 254 17.77 22.93 -5.00
CA TYR A 254 17.15 21.73 -5.57
C TYR A 254 18.19 20.62 -5.84
N ALA A 255 19.41 20.99 -6.20
CA ALA A 255 20.51 20.03 -6.39
C ALA A 255 20.88 19.29 -5.08
N GLU A 256 20.91 19.99 -3.94
CA GLU A 256 21.13 19.35 -2.63
C GLU A 256 19.99 18.42 -2.26
N ILE A 257 18.74 18.78 -2.56
CA ILE A 257 17.58 17.93 -2.37
C ILE A 257 17.72 16.65 -3.20
N CYS A 258 18.00 16.75 -4.51
CA CYS A 258 18.22 15.60 -5.38
C CYS A 258 19.35 14.69 -4.88
N ALA A 259 20.47 15.27 -4.46
CA ALA A 259 21.62 14.53 -3.93
C ALA A 259 21.24 13.75 -2.64
N GLU A 260 20.47 14.36 -1.76
CA GLU A 260 20.00 13.69 -0.53
C GLU A 260 19.05 12.54 -0.85
N PHE A 261 18.06 12.74 -1.73
CA PHE A 261 17.15 11.66 -2.14
C PHE A 261 17.91 10.51 -2.78
N LYS A 262 18.91 10.77 -3.60
CA LYS A 262 19.77 9.75 -4.18
C LYS A 262 20.52 8.98 -3.08
N ALA A 263 21.16 9.68 -2.16
CA ALA A 263 21.87 9.06 -1.04
C ALA A 263 20.96 8.19 -0.17
N GLN A 264 19.75 8.66 0.18
CA GLN A 264 18.81 7.91 0.98
C GLN A 264 18.26 6.67 0.23
N SER A 265 18.04 6.77 -1.08
CA SER A 265 17.57 5.64 -1.90
C SER A 265 18.61 4.52 -2.02
N GLU A 266 19.88 4.85 -1.96
CA GLU A 266 21.01 3.89 -1.98
C GLU A 266 21.40 3.43 -0.56
N GLY A 267 21.01 4.20 0.46
CA GLY A 267 21.36 4.01 1.87
C GLY A 267 20.20 3.52 2.74
N ALA A 268 19.79 4.34 3.70
CA ALA A 268 18.86 3.95 4.78
C ALA A 268 17.45 3.57 4.28
N LEU A 269 17.00 4.15 3.17
CA LEU A 269 15.69 3.87 2.58
C LEU A 269 15.77 2.95 1.35
N LYS A 270 16.89 2.25 1.17
CA LYS A 270 17.05 1.29 0.07
C LYS A 270 15.92 0.26 0.06
N GLY A 271 15.30 0.06 -1.11
CA GLY A 271 14.17 -0.84 -1.28
C GLY A 271 12.80 -0.24 -0.90
N VAL A 272 12.77 0.95 -0.30
CA VAL A 272 11.56 1.75 -0.02
C VAL A 272 11.51 2.96 -0.94
N LEU A 273 12.56 3.77 -0.88
CA LEU A 273 12.76 4.94 -1.74
C LEU A 273 13.55 4.53 -3.00
N GLY A 274 13.11 5.03 -4.15
CA GLY A 274 13.84 5.00 -5.41
C GLY A 274 14.23 6.42 -5.82
N TYR A 275 15.11 6.50 -6.80
CA TYR A 275 15.57 7.74 -7.43
C TYR A 275 15.61 7.55 -8.93
N THR A 276 15.16 8.53 -9.69
CA THR A 276 15.34 8.59 -11.13
C THR A 276 15.70 10.01 -11.56
N ASP A 277 16.61 10.12 -12.53
CA ASP A 277 16.97 11.34 -13.28
C ASP A 277 16.69 11.15 -14.78
N HIS A 278 15.84 10.17 -15.12
CA HIS A 278 15.39 9.89 -16.47
C HIS A 278 14.04 10.56 -16.74
N LYS A 279 13.76 10.85 -18.01
CA LYS A 279 12.47 11.38 -18.47
C LYS A 279 11.46 10.25 -18.59
N VAL A 280 10.85 9.88 -17.47
CA VAL A 280 9.96 8.73 -17.31
C VAL A 280 8.50 9.14 -17.23
N VAL A 281 7.61 8.15 -17.38
CA VAL A 281 6.17 8.26 -17.21
C VAL A 281 5.66 7.11 -16.34
N SER A 282 4.39 7.17 -15.93
CA SER A 282 3.81 6.23 -14.96
C SER A 282 4.02 4.75 -15.30
N THR A 283 3.89 4.36 -16.58
CA THR A 283 3.99 2.94 -16.98
C THR A 283 5.38 2.34 -16.80
N ASP A 284 6.43 3.16 -16.69
CA ASP A 284 7.80 2.71 -16.46
C ASP A 284 8.00 2.14 -15.05
N PHE A 285 7.08 2.44 -14.14
CA PHE A 285 7.13 1.98 -12.74
C PHE A 285 6.17 0.84 -12.42
N ARG A 286 5.49 0.28 -13.42
CA ARG A 286 4.61 -0.87 -13.21
C ARG A 286 5.42 -2.08 -12.76
N GLY A 287 5.04 -2.65 -11.61
CA GLY A 287 5.76 -3.76 -10.99
C GLY A 287 6.97 -3.35 -10.16
N ASP A 288 7.19 -2.05 -9.90
CA ASP A 288 8.22 -1.60 -8.96
C ASP A 288 7.78 -1.91 -7.51
N ALA A 289 8.63 -2.61 -6.77
CA ALA A 289 8.37 -2.99 -5.38
C ALA A 289 8.65 -1.86 -4.36
N ARG A 290 9.27 -0.77 -4.79
CA ARG A 290 9.48 0.44 -3.96
C ARG A 290 8.19 1.24 -3.93
N THR A 291 7.92 1.90 -2.82
CA THR A 291 6.67 2.65 -2.63
C THR A 291 6.79 4.15 -2.88
N SER A 292 8.00 4.67 -3.11
CA SER A 292 8.24 6.09 -3.36
C SER A 292 9.45 6.23 -4.28
N ILE A 293 9.25 6.57 -5.54
CA ILE A 293 10.34 6.77 -6.49
C ILE A 293 10.43 8.26 -6.81
N PHE A 294 11.41 8.93 -6.18
CA PHE A 294 11.66 10.35 -6.39
C PHE A 294 12.13 10.62 -7.81
N ASP A 295 11.46 11.56 -8.48
CA ASP A 295 11.77 12.00 -9.83
C ASP A 295 12.49 13.34 -9.78
N ALA A 296 13.80 13.31 -10.01
CA ALA A 296 14.66 14.50 -9.95
C ALA A 296 14.41 15.49 -11.10
N GLU A 297 13.93 14.98 -12.26
CA GLU A 297 13.68 15.80 -13.44
C GLU A 297 12.30 16.48 -13.42
N ALA A 298 11.35 15.97 -12.62
CA ALA A 298 9.98 16.49 -12.57
C ALA A 298 9.73 17.53 -11.47
N GLY A 299 10.65 17.70 -10.52
CA GLY A 299 10.50 18.66 -9.42
C GLY A 299 10.93 20.09 -9.81
N ILE A 300 10.54 21.06 -8.98
CA ILE A 300 10.77 22.49 -9.20
C ILE A 300 11.07 23.16 -7.85
N ALA A 301 12.09 24.04 -7.80
CA ALA A 301 12.26 24.99 -6.71
C ALA A 301 11.85 26.40 -7.18
N LEU A 302 10.99 27.06 -6.43
CA LEU A 302 10.66 28.47 -6.68
C LEU A 302 11.71 29.38 -6.03
N ASP A 303 12.17 29.00 -4.84
CA ASP A 303 13.25 29.63 -4.10
C ASP A 303 13.95 28.57 -3.22
N SER A 304 14.82 28.99 -2.31
CA SER A 304 15.57 28.09 -1.43
C SER A 304 14.73 27.35 -0.38
N THR A 305 13.49 27.78 -0.17
CA THR A 305 12.60 27.19 0.85
C THR A 305 11.29 26.66 0.31
N PHE A 306 10.89 27.02 -0.90
CA PHE A 306 9.60 26.62 -1.48
C PHE A 306 9.80 25.75 -2.71
N VAL A 307 9.49 24.44 -2.53
CA VAL A 307 9.80 23.42 -3.52
C VAL A 307 8.60 22.52 -3.81
N LYS A 308 8.55 22.04 -5.05
CA LYS A 308 7.64 20.99 -5.50
C LYS A 308 8.44 19.74 -5.82
N LEU A 309 8.04 18.61 -5.24
CA LEU A 309 8.66 17.31 -5.48
C LEU A 309 7.64 16.34 -6.07
N VAL A 310 8.14 15.47 -6.94
CA VAL A 310 7.34 14.43 -7.60
C VAL A 310 7.87 13.06 -7.20
N SER A 311 6.96 12.15 -6.86
CA SER A 311 7.32 10.77 -6.54
C SER A 311 6.30 9.80 -7.10
N TRP A 312 6.77 8.79 -7.84
CA TRP A 312 5.99 7.73 -8.45
C TRP A 312 5.80 6.54 -7.51
N TYR A 313 4.71 5.81 -7.68
CA TYR A 313 4.49 4.56 -6.96
C TYR A 313 3.51 3.64 -7.70
N ASP A 314 3.86 2.36 -7.78
CA ASP A 314 2.89 1.35 -8.14
C ASP A 314 1.97 1.12 -6.94
N ASN A 315 0.74 1.64 -7.04
CA ASN A 315 -0.21 1.67 -5.93
C ASN A 315 -0.74 0.28 -5.55
N GLU A 316 -0.50 -0.74 -6.37
CA GLU A 316 -0.87 -2.13 -6.10
C GLU A 316 0.36 -2.96 -5.70
N TRP A 317 1.38 -3.03 -6.56
CA TRP A 317 2.55 -3.90 -6.37
C TRP A 317 3.48 -3.42 -5.27
N GLY A 318 3.90 -2.16 -5.31
CA GLY A 318 4.78 -1.58 -4.29
C GLY A 318 4.16 -1.65 -2.90
N TYR A 319 2.89 -1.27 -2.80
CA TYR A 319 2.13 -1.34 -1.55
C TYR A 319 2.01 -2.78 -1.00
N SER A 320 1.71 -3.75 -1.87
CA SER A 320 1.58 -5.16 -1.47
C SER A 320 2.89 -5.75 -0.96
N ASN A 321 4.02 -5.39 -1.58
CA ASN A 321 5.34 -5.77 -1.08
C ASN A 321 5.60 -5.20 0.32
N LYS A 322 5.25 -3.93 0.59
CA LYS A 322 5.45 -3.33 1.92
C LYS A 322 4.46 -3.86 2.97
N THR A 323 3.27 -4.30 2.55
CA THR A 323 2.37 -5.05 3.45
C THR A 323 3.03 -6.34 3.94
N LEU A 324 3.74 -7.06 3.07
CA LEU A 324 4.50 -8.26 3.44
C LEU A 324 5.74 -7.95 4.29
N GLU A 325 6.46 -6.85 4.01
CA GLU A 325 7.54 -6.40 4.88
C GLU A 325 7.03 -6.07 6.29
N MET A 326 5.90 -5.38 6.40
CA MET A 326 5.28 -5.15 7.71
C MET A 326 4.82 -6.45 8.39
N ALA A 327 4.32 -7.43 7.62
CA ALA A 327 4.01 -8.75 8.16
C ALA A 327 5.27 -9.45 8.74
N ARG A 328 6.43 -9.30 8.10
CA ARG A 328 7.73 -9.77 8.66
C ARG A 328 8.08 -9.06 9.97
N VAL A 329 7.96 -7.72 10.00
CA VAL A 329 8.27 -6.93 11.19
C VAL A 329 7.44 -7.38 12.38
N ILE A 330 6.14 -7.56 12.19
CA ILE A 330 5.25 -7.95 13.29
C ILE A 330 5.36 -9.42 13.68
N ALA A 331 5.72 -10.30 12.77
CA ALA A 331 5.94 -11.72 13.06
C ALA A 331 7.24 -11.97 13.85
N ALA A 332 8.21 -11.07 13.76
CA ALA A 332 9.51 -11.20 14.44
C ALA A 332 9.47 -10.83 15.94
N LYS A 333 8.38 -10.23 16.40
CA LYS A 333 8.15 -9.80 17.80
C LYS A 333 6.80 -10.35 18.30
#